data_4441d0ca91b54b39943324cd40559ede
#
_entry.id   4441d0ca91b54b39943324cd40559ede
#
_cell.length_a   1.000
_cell.length_b   1.000
_cell.length_c   1.000
_cell.angle_alpha   90.00
_cell.angle_beta   90.00
_cell.angle_gamma   90.00
#
_symmetry.space_group_name_H-M   'P 1'
#
loop_
_entity.id
_entity.type
_entity.pdbx_description
1 polymer ?
#
loop_
_entity_poly.entity_id
_entity_poly.type
_entity_poly.pdbx_seq_one_letter_code
_entity_poly.pdbx_strand_id
1 'polypeptide(L)'
;MDEILYYINQDIDSVKNDIIQMTSGIPLEIKLKGYGAEQIELNNRNQILSAMTIYGFLSYHDETLTIPNKELRIKFDEALEDKSMGAVSELVMKSNEMLKATLRKDTETMEKLIREAHDINIPVIKYNDENSLACIITLVYLSARTKYKIVREMPAGIGFADFIFYPNDKSKPAFIIELKKDSTPDEALKQIKEKRYPLALKDYTGTKLAVGITYDSRLKQHHVKIEKVK
;
A
#
# COMPACT_ATOMS: atom_id res chain seq x y z
N MET A 1 -12.82 21.97 5.23
CA MET A 1 -11.72 21.13 5.78
C MET A 1 -12.19 19.69 5.61
N ASP A 2 -11.34 18.82 5.12
CA ASP A 2 -11.69 17.39 5.00
C ASP A 2 -11.88 16.83 6.40
N GLU A 3 -13.04 16.20 6.67
CA GLU A 3 -13.37 15.70 8.01
C GLU A 3 -12.39 14.62 8.47
N ILE A 4 -11.96 13.74 7.58
CA ILE A 4 -10.98 12.69 7.90
C ILE A 4 -9.65 13.33 8.31
N LEU A 5 -9.16 14.32 7.56
CA LEU A 5 -7.93 15.02 7.87
C LEU A 5 -8.03 15.80 9.19
N TYR A 6 -9.24 16.31 9.52
CA TYR A 6 -9.47 16.95 10.81
C TYR A 6 -9.18 15.99 11.97
N TYR A 7 -9.71 14.73 11.93
CA TYR A 7 -9.47 13.75 12.97
C TYR A 7 -8.01 13.29 13.04
N ILE A 8 -7.37 13.06 11.88
CA ILE A 8 -5.96 12.70 11.81
C ILE A 8 -5.08 13.77 12.45
N ASN A 9 -5.37 15.05 12.21
CA ASN A 9 -4.58 16.17 12.70
C ASN A 9 -4.74 16.45 14.21
N GLN A 10 -5.68 15.80 14.93
CA GLN A 10 -5.75 15.92 16.39
C GLN A 10 -4.52 15.33 17.08
N ASP A 11 -4.00 14.20 16.58
CA ASP A 11 -2.75 13.59 17.02
C ASP A 11 -2.18 12.73 15.87
N ILE A 12 -1.58 13.43 14.89
CA ILE A 12 -1.12 12.79 13.65
C ILE A 12 -0.05 11.74 13.90
N ASP A 13 0.84 11.96 14.87
CA ASP A 13 1.95 11.05 15.14
C ASP A 13 1.47 9.72 15.73
N SER A 14 0.37 9.74 16.50
CA SER A 14 -0.21 8.54 17.09
C SER A 14 -1.01 7.68 16.09
N VAL A 15 -1.64 8.29 15.07
CA VAL A 15 -2.53 7.59 14.13
C VAL A 15 -1.91 7.38 12.73
N LYS A 16 -0.83 8.06 12.39
CA LYS A 16 -0.20 8.00 11.06
C LYS A 16 0.07 6.57 10.59
N ASN A 17 0.64 5.74 11.46
CA ASN A 17 0.96 4.35 11.13
C ASN A 17 -0.30 3.54 10.84
N ASP A 18 -1.34 3.73 11.63
CA ASP A 18 -2.62 3.03 11.50
C ASP A 18 -3.29 3.37 10.17
N ILE A 19 -3.26 4.66 9.81
CA ILE A 19 -3.81 5.14 8.53
C ILE A 19 -3.05 4.53 7.35
N ILE A 20 -1.72 4.51 7.39
CA ILE A 20 -0.89 3.89 6.34
C ILE A 20 -1.20 2.40 6.24
N GLN A 21 -1.28 1.69 7.38
CA GLN A 21 -1.59 0.26 7.41
C GLN A 21 -2.96 -0.02 6.78
N MET A 22 -4.02 0.64 7.25
CA MET A 22 -5.38 0.43 6.73
C MET A 22 -5.53 0.86 5.27
N THR A 23 -4.86 1.94 4.84
CA THR A 23 -4.81 2.38 3.45
C THR A 23 -4.11 1.35 2.55
N SER A 24 -3.14 0.62 3.11
CA SER A 24 -2.48 -0.50 2.43
C SER A 24 -3.35 -1.76 2.34
N GLY A 25 -4.57 -1.73 2.88
CA GLY A 25 -5.49 -2.87 2.89
C GLY A 25 -5.16 -3.90 3.98
N ILE A 26 -4.31 -3.52 4.95
CA ILE A 26 -3.99 -4.36 6.10
C ILE A 26 -4.91 -3.95 7.25
N PRO A 27 -5.79 -4.84 7.74
CA PRO A 27 -6.61 -4.57 8.90
C PRO A 27 -5.78 -4.21 10.13
N LEU A 28 -6.29 -3.32 10.97
CA LEU A 28 -5.65 -2.92 12.22
C LEU A 28 -6.29 -3.67 13.39
N GLU A 29 -5.56 -4.56 14.02
CA GLU A 29 -6.00 -5.21 15.26
C GLU A 29 -5.90 -4.25 16.43
N ILE A 30 -7.04 -3.94 17.05
CA ILE A 30 -7.11 -3.00 18.17
C ILE A 30 -8.37 -3.23 19.01
N LYS A 31 -8.23 -3.18 20.34
CA LYS A 31 -9.36 -3.10 21.26
C LYS A 31 -9.73 -1.65 21.48
N LEU A 32 -10.78 -1.19 20.84
CA LEU A 32 -11.36 0.12 21.10
C LEU A 32 -12.08 0.08 22.45
N LYS A 33 -11.58 0.85 23.41
CA LYS A 33 -12.29 1.08 24.68
C LYS A 33 -13.25 2.25 24.46
N GLY A 34 -14.53 1.97 24.66
CA GLY A 34 -15.69 2.82 24.43
C GLY A 34 -15.43 4.32 24.41
N TYR A 35 -15.59 4.91 23.24
CA TYR A 35 -15.75 6.33 23.06
C TYR A 35 -17.23 6.66 23.24
N GLY A 36 -17.56 7.44 24.27
CA GLY A 36 -18.90 8.01 24.39
C GLY A 36 -19.00 9.24 23.47
N ALA A 37 -20.09 9.39 22.74
CA ALA A 37 -20.33 10.55 21.88
C ALA A 37 -20.32 11.91 22.64
N GLU A 38 -20.27 11.86 23.96
CA GLU A 38 -20.15 13.00 24.87
C GLU A 38 -18.71 13.46 25.11
N GLN A 39 -17.69 12.70 24.66
CA GLN A 39 -16.28 13.07 24.82
C GLN A 39 -15.88 14.08 23.74
N ILE A 40 -15.69 15.33 24.15
CA ILE A 40 -15.34 16.46 23.28
C ILE A 40 -13.84 16.48 22.93
N GLU A 41 -13.00 15.83 23.72
CA GLU A 41 -11.54 15.87 23.56
C GLU A 41 -11.01 14.61 22.90
N LEU A 42 -10.22 14.78 21.82
CA LEU A 42 -9.56 13.70 21.08
C LEU A 42 -8.05 13.73 21.39
N ASN A 43 -7.70 13.30 22.61
CA ASN A 43 -6.35 13.49 23.15
C ASN A 43 -5.43 12.27 22.95
N ASN A 44 -5.90 11.21 22.33
CA ASN A 44 -5.11 10.01 22.08
C ASN A 44 -5.61 9.17 20.92
N ARG A 45 -4.74 8.28 20.44
CA ARG A 45 -4.98 7.35 19.34
C ARG A 45 -6.33 6.61 19.43
N ASN A 46 -6.65 6.03 20.60
CA ASN A 46 -7.88 5.24 20.76
C ASN A 46 -9.14 6.11 20.63
N GLN A 47 -9.13 7.33 21.14
CA GLN A 47 -10.25 8.27 21.03
C GLN A 47 -10.45 8.71 19.59
N ILE A 48 -9.37 9.02 18.87
CA ILE A 48 -9.42 9.41 17.46
C ILE A 48 -10.00 8.28 16.61
N LEU A 49 -9.47 7.06 16.72
CA LEU A 49 -9.93 5.90 15.96
C LEU A 49 -11.38 5.52 16.32
N SER A 50 -11.77 5.64 17.59
CA SER A 50 -13.16 5.42 18.04
C SER A 50 -14.10 6.46 17.46
N ALA A 51 -13.74 7.75 17.48
CA ALA A 51 -14.53 8.80 16.87
C ALA A 51 -14.72 8.55 15.37
N MET A 52 -13.64 8.26 14.65
CA MET A 52 -13.68 7.93 13.22
C MET A 52 -14.59 6.72 12.93
N THR A 53 -14.67 5.76 13.85
CA THR A 53 -15.58 4.61 13.73
C THR A 53 -17.03 5.02 13.96
N ILE A 54 -17.32 5.83 14.98
CA ILE A 54 -18.68 6.31 15.29
C ILE A 54 -19.24 7.16 14.14
N TYR A 55 -18.40 7.99 13.53
CA TYR A 55 -18.79 8.81 12.38
C TYR A 55 -18.78 8.06 11.05
N GLY A 56 -18.48 6.74 11.06
CA GLY A 56 -18.55 5.87 9.87
C GLY A 56 -17.36 6.00 8.92
N PHE A 57 -16.27 6.65 9.29
CA PHE A 57 -15.05 6.70 8.48
C PHE A 57 -14.28 5.39 8.53
N LEU A 58 -14.38 4.66 9.64
CA LEU A 58 -13.80 3.34 9.82
C LEU A 58 -14.87 2.31 10.18
N SER A 59 -14.65 1.06 9.85
CA SER A 59 -15.47 -0.09 10.25
C SER A 59 -14.73 -0.88 11.32
N TYR A 60 -15.42 -1.20 12.42
CA TYR A 60 -14.89 -2.01 13.51
C TYR A 60 -15.67 -3.32 13.65
N HIS A 61 -15.01 -4.44 13.50
CA HIS A 61 -15.60 -5.76 13.63
C HIS A 61 -14.56 -6.73 14.20
N ASP A 62 -14.92 -7.53 15.19
CA ASP A 62 -14.05 -8.54 15.82
C ASP A 62 -12.65 -8.00 16.17
N GLU A 63 -12.63 -6.92 16.95
CA GLU A 63 -11.39 -6.23 17.37
C GLU A 63 -10.50 -5.76 16.21
N THR A 64 -11.07 -5.59 15.02
CA THR A 64 -10.36 -5.19 13.81
C THR A 64 -10.96 -3.94 13.19
N LEU A 65 -10.11 -2.96 12.86
CA LEU A 65 -10.48 -1.75 12.11
C LEU A 65 -10.07 -1.87 10.65
N THR A 66 -10.96 -1.39 9.78
CA THR A 66 -10.73 -1.33 8.34
C THR A 66 -11.34 -0.07 7.74
N ILE A 67 -10.92 0.31 6.53
CA ILE A 67 -11.60 1.32 5.72
C ILE A 67 -12.74 0.62 4.97
N PRO A 68 -14.02 1.01 5.20
CA PRO A 68 -15.17 0.20 4.84
C PRO A 68 -15.50 0.16 3.34
N ASN A 69 -15.13 1.18 2.59
CA ASN A 69 -15.51 1.29 1.18
C ASN A 69 -14.50 2.08 0.34
N LYS A 70 -14.72 2.10 -0.98
CA LYS A 70 -13.82 2.73 -1.95
C LYS A 70 -13.82 4.26 -1.83
N GLU A 71 -14.96 4.86 -1.54
CA GLU A 71 -15.13 6.31 -1.43
C GLU A 71 -14.30 6.85 -0.27
N LEU A 72 -14.39 6.22 0.88
CA LEU A 72 -13.57 6.56 2.05
C LEU A 72 -12.09 6.29 1.80
N ARG A 73 -11.76 5.19 1.10
CA ARG A 73 -10.38 4.92 0.73
C ARG A 73 -9.75 6.07 -0.07
N ILE A 74 -10.48 6.65 -1.02
CA ILE A 74 -10.02 7.82 -1.78
C ILE A 74 -9.73 9.00 -0.83
N LYS A 75 -10.59 9.22 0.17
CA LYS A 75 -10.39 10.27 1.16
C LYS A 75 -9.17 10.05 2.06
N PHE A 76 -8.92 8.81 2.44
CA PHE A 76 -7.69 8.47 3.16
C PHE A 76 -6.43 8.60 2.27
N ASP A 77 -6.52 8.25 0.98
CA ASP A 77 -5.43 8.49 0.02
C ASP A 77 -5.13 9.99 -0.10
N GLU A 78 -6.16 10.85 -0.21
CA GLU A 78 -6.03 12.32 -0.23
C GLU A 78 -5.40 12.84 1.08
N ALA A 79 -5.76 12.27 2.23
CA ALA A 79 -5.14 12.65 3.51
C ALA A 79 -3.66 12.32 3.57
N LEU A 80 -3.20 11.22 2.96
CA LEU A 80 -1.77 10.88 2.87
C LEU A 80 -0.98 11.85 1.99
N GLU A 81 -1.64 12.55 1.05
CA GLU A 81 -1.04 13.57 0.20
C GLU A 81 -0.88 14.91 0.92
N ASP A 82 -1.59 15.12 2.03
CA ASP A 82 -1.55 16.38 2.76
C ASP A 82 -0.17 16.64 3.39
N LYS A 83 0.27 17.90 3.35
CA LYS A 83 1.59 18.31 3.86
C LYS A 83 1.78 18.02 5.35
N SER A 84 0.70 17.96 6.14
CA SER A 84 0.77 17.59 7.55
C SER A 84 1.32 16.18 7.77
N MET A 85 1.22 15.29 6.76
CA MET A 85 1.83 13.95 6.79
C MET A 85 3.35 13.95 6.65
N GLY A 86 3.98 15.11 6.36
CA GLY A 86 5.44 15.26 6.32
C GLY A 86 6.09 14.37 5.27
N ALA A 87 7.10 13.58 5.66
CA ALA A 87 7.84 12.71 4.73
C ALA A 87 6.95 11.70 3.96
N VAL A 88 5.80 11.32 4.50
CA VAL A 88 4.83 10.47 3.79
C VAL A 88 4.26 11.20 2.58
N SER A 89 3.83 12.46 2.76
CA SER A 89 3.33 13.30 1.67
C SER A 89 4.38 13.50 0.57
N GLU A 90 5.64 13.76 0.95
CA GLU A 90 6.74 13.89 -0.02
C GLU A 90 6.95 12.61 -0.84
N LEU A 91 6.86 11.44 -0.19
CA LEU A 91 6.95 10.16 -0.87
C LEU A 91 5.79 9.94 -1.84
N VAL A 92 4.57 10.25 -1.41
CA VAL A 92 3.37 10.11 -2.24
C VAL A 92 3.46 10.99 -3.48
N MET A 93 4.00 12.20 -3.37
CA MET A 93 4.25 13.07 -4.54
C MET A 93 5.16 12.42 -5.58
N LYS A 94 6.12 11.57 -5.16
CA LYS A 94 7.02 10.82 -6.06
C LYS A 94 6.38 9.55 -6.63
N SER A 95 5.21 9.15 -6.17
CA SER A 95 4.59 7.87 -6.58
C SER A 95 4.27 7.79 -8.09
N ASN A 96 4.06 8.92 -8.75
CA ASN A 96 3.89 8.95 -10.20
C ASN A 96 5.19 8.64 -10.97
N GLU A 97 6.34 8.93 -10.38
CA GLU A 97 7.66 8.55 -10.91
C GLU A 97 7.85 7.03 -10.82
N MET A 98 7.46 6.42 -9.70
CA MET A 98 7.49 4.96 -9.53
C MET A 98 6.70 4.23 -10.61
N LEU A 99 5.47 4.67 -10.88
CA LEU A 99 4.67 4.08 -11.97
C LEU A 99 5.36 4.23 -13.33
N LYS A 100 5.90 5.41 -13.64
CA LYS A 100 6.63 5.64 -14.89
C LYS A 100 7.87 4.75 -15.01
N ALA A 101 8.64 4.59 -13.94
CA ALA A 101 9.81 3.72 -13.88
C ALA A 101 9.42 2.26 -14.16
N THR A 102 8.36 1.77 -13.52
CA THR A 102 7.83 0.41 -13.77
C THR A 102 7.49 0.19 -15.24
N LEU A 103 6.78 1.13 -15.85
CA LEU A 103 6.37 1.01 -17.26
C LEU A 103 7.53 1.08 -18.25
N ARG A 104 8.63 1.76 -17.89
CA ARG A 104 9.89 1.81 -18.65
C ARG A 104 10.84 0.66 -18.31
N LYS A 105 10.52 -0.12 -17.28
CA LYS A 105 11.39 -1.15 -16.67
C LYS A 105 12.71 -0.59 -16.13
N ASP A 106 12.65 0.62 -15.62
CA ASP A 106 13.77 1.31 -14.98
C ASP A 106 13.86 0.84 -13.53
N THR A 107 14.52 -0.28 -13.33
CA THR A 107 14.63 -0.92 -12.01
C THR A 107 15.49 -0.12 -11.05
N GLU A 108 16.48 0.62 -11.53
CA GLU A 108 17.34 1.47 -10.70
C GLU A 108 16.55 2.59 -10.02
N THR A 109 15.72 3.31 -10.80
CA THR A 109 14.81 4.32 -10.25
C THR A 109 13.81 3.71 -9.26
N MET A 110 13.28 2.51 -9.55
CA MET A 110 12.35 1.83 -8.64
C MET A 110 13.03 1.47 -7.31
N GLU A 111 14.23 0.88 -7.34
CA GLU A 111 15.00 0.53 -6.14
C GLU A 111 15.31 1.74 -5.29
N LYS A 112 15.69 2.87 -5.92
CA LYS A 112 15.91 4.15 -5.25
C LYS A 112 14.66 4.63 -4.52
N LEU A 113 13.50 4.67 -5.20
CA LEU A 113 12.25 5.16 -4.60
C LEU A 113 11.75 4.24 -3.47
N ILE A 114 11.91 2.93 -3.60
CA ILE A 114 11.54 1.97 -2.55
C ILE A 114 12.46 2.15 -1.33
N ARG A 115 13.76 2.36 -1.54
CA ARG A 115 14.72 2.63 -0.47
C ARG A 115 14.39 3.94 0.26
N GLU A 116 14.13 5.03 -0.47
CA GLU A 116 13.71 6.30 0.13
C GLU A 116 12.45 6.11 0.99
N ALA A 117 11.50 5.30 0.53
CA ALA A 117 10.31 4.96 1.29
C ALA A 117 10.59 4.17 2.57
N HIS A 118 11.52 3.22 2.48
CA HIS A 118 11.92 2.40 3.61
C HIS A 118 12.68 3.21 4.67
N ASP A 119 13.46 4.19 4.24
CA ASP A 119 14.26 5.05 5.14
C ASP A 119 13.39 6.05 5.93
N ILE A 120 12.12 6.23 5.55
CA ILE A 120 11.19 7.03 6.33
C ILE A 120 10.99 6.39 7.70
N ASN A 121 11.19 7.22 8.76
CA ASN A 121 11.10 6.76 10.14
C ASN A 121 9.64 6.51 10.59
N ILE A 122 8.98 5.53 9.97
CA ILE A 122 7.60 5.13 10.27
C ILE A 122 7.65 3.72 10.87
N PRO A 123 7.19 3.51 12.11
CA PRO A 123 7.27 2.21 12.78
C PRO A 123 6.71 1.05 11.96
N VAL A 124 5.54 1.20 11.33
CA VAL A 124 4.92 0.12 10.53
C VAL A 124 5.78 -0.34 9.36
N ILE A 125 6.69 0.50 8.87
CA ILE A 125 7.64 0.17 7.78
C ILE A 125 8.89 -0.52 8.32
N LYS A 126 9.25 -0.30 9.58
CA LYS A 126 10.49 -0.81 10.18
C LYS A 126 10.50 -2.30 10.54
N TYR A 127 9.34 -2.95 10.63
CA TYR A 127 9.28 -4.37 11.01
C TYR A 127 9.89 -5.31 9.98
N ASN A 128 10.13 -4.85 8.74
CA ASN A 128 10.78 -5.62 7.66
C ASN A 128 10.11 -6.98 7.40
N ASP A 129 8.81 -7.07 7.61
CA ASP A 129 7.98 -8.20 7.24
C ASP A 129 7.24 -7.95 5.90
N GLU A 130 6.47 -8.90 5.44
CA GLU A 130 5.68 -8.77 4.21
C GLU A 130 4.67 -7.60 4.28
N ASN A 131 4.09 -7.34 5.45
CA ASN A 131 3.16 -6.23 5.65
C ASN A 131 3.86 -4.88 5.55
N SER A 132 5.06 -4.75 6.12
CA SER A 132 5.89 -3.54 5.99
C SER A 132 6.24 -3.25 4.53
N LEU A 133 6.65 -4.28 3.77
CA LEU A 133 6.90 -4.14 2.33
C LEU A 133 5.63 -3.76 1.58
N ALA A 134 4.49 -4.34 1.92
CA ALA A 134 3.21 -3.97 1.31
C ALA A 134 2.80 -2.51 1.60
N CYS A 135 3.09 -1.98 2.79
CA CYS A 135 2.90 -0.57 3.11
C CYS A 135 3.78 0.32 2.23
N ILE A 136 5.07 -0.03 2.09
CA ILE A 136 6.01 0.70 1.21
C ILE A 136 5.47 0.73 -0.21
N ILE A 137 5.11 -0.44 -0.78
CA ILE A 137 4.60 -0.55 -2.14
C ILE A 137 3.31 0.26 -2.32
N THR A 138 2.43 0.26 -1.33
CA THR A 138 1.21 1.09 -1.37
C THR A 138 1.53 2.57 -1.48
N LEU A 139 2.45 3.08 -0.67
CA LEU A 139 2.84 4.49 -0.68
C LEU A 139 3.51 4.88 -2.00
N VAL A 140 4.49 4.09 -2.46
CA VAL A 140 5.23 4.41 -3.71
C VAL A 140 4.38 4.27 -4.97
N TYR A 141 3.23 3.60 -4.91
CA TYR A 141 2.27 3.47 -6.02
C TYR A 141 0.94 4.18 -5.77
N LEU A 142 0.83 5.06 -4.76
CA LEU A 142 -0.46 5.64 -4.39
C LEU A 142 -1.12 6.37 -5.58
N SER A 143 -0.40 7.20 -6.32
CA SER A 143 -0.91 7.88 -7.52
C SER A 143 -1.33 6.93 -8.65
N ALA A 144 -0.86 5.68 -8.63
CA ALA A 144 -1.28 4.69 -9.62
C ALA A 144 -2.75 4.31 -9.49
N ARG A 145 -3.38 4.50 -8.31
CA ARG A 145 -4.80 4.18 -8.06
C ARG A 145 -5.77 4.96 -8.95
N THR A 146 -5.38 6.13 -9.43
CA THR A 146 -6.18 6.89 -10.41
C THR A 146 -6.14 6.30 -11.81
N LYS A 147 -5.11 5.52 -12.15
CA LYS A 147 -4.84 4.95 -13.48
C LYS A 147 -5.01 3.44 -13.55
N TYR A 148 -4.97 2.77 -12.41
CA TYR A 148 -5.04 1.32 -12.26
C TYR A 148 -6.00 0.92 -11.14
N LYS A 149 -6.77 -0.14 -11.39
CA LYS A 149 -7.39 -0.89 -10.31
C LYS A 149 -6.31 -1.76 -9.68
N ILE A 150 -5.94 -1.48 -8.44
CA ILE A 150 -4.94 -2.24 -7.68
C ILE A 150 -5.66 -3.20 -6.75
N VAL A 151 -5.31 -4.47 -6.83
CA VAL A 151 -5.85 -5.52 -5.96
C VAL A 151 -4.68 -6.18 -5.23
N ARG A 152 -4.77 -6.26 -3.90
CA ARG A 152 -3.81 -6.92 -3.04
C ARG A 152 -4.30 -8.33 -2.67
N GLU A 153 -3.35 -9.26 -2.47
CA GLU A 153 -3.63 -10.64 -2.02
C GLU A 153 -4.74 -11.31 -2.84
N MET A 154 -4.70 -11.09 -4.14
CA MET A 154 -5.72 -11.66 -5.02
C MET A 154 -5.45 -13.14 -5.29
N PRO A 155 -6.45 -14.02 -5.14
CA PRO A 155 -6.35 -15.38 -5.64
C PRO A 155 -5.94 -15.39 -7.12
N ALA A 156 -4.80 -15.97 -7.43
CA ALA A 156 -4.24 -15.99 -8.78
C ALA A 156 -3.58 -17.35 -9.04
N GLY A 157 -4.05 -18.06 -10.05
CA GLY A 157 -3.53 -19.40 -10.36
C GLY A 157 -3.62 -20.34 -9.16
N ILE A 158 -2.48 -20.79 -8.62
CA ILE A 158 -2.36 -21.73 -7.50
C ILE A 158 -1.89 -21.02 -6.21
N GLY A 159 -2.31 -19.79 -5.98
CA GLY A 159 -1.89 -19.01 -4.81
C GLY A 159 -2.47 -17.63 -4.80
N PHE A 160 -1.81 -16.73 -4.10
CA PHE A 160 -2.20 -15.32 -3.99
C PHE A 160 -1.04 -14.47 -4.50
N ALA A 161 -1.32 -13.55 -5.42
CA ALA A 161 -0.37 -12.53 -5.83
C ALA A 161 -0.42 -11.37 -4.84
N ASP A 162 0.73 -10.85 -4.43
CA ASP A 162 0.78 -9.75 -3.47
C ASP A 162 0.07 -8.51 -4.00
N PHE A 163 0.33 -8.15 -5.26
CA PHE A 163 -0.41 -7.06 -5.93
C PHE A 163 -0.64 -7.38 -7.40
N ILE A 164 -1.84 -7.01 -7.89
CA ILE A 164 -2.17 -7.02 -9.31
C ILE A 164 -2.68 -5.63 -9.70
N PHE A 165 -2.09 -5.08 -10.76
CA PHE A 165 -2.41 -3.78 -11.32
C PHE A 165 -3.13 -3.96 -12.66
N TYR A 166 -4.43 -3.67 -12.68
CA TYR A 166 -5.27 -3.67 -13.88
C TYR A 166 -5.37 -2.25 -14.42
N PRO A 167 -4.85 -1.93 -15.62
CA PRO A 167 -4.91 -0.59 -16.15
C PRO A 167 -6.34 -0.20 -16.54
N ASN A 168 -6.75 1.03 -16.22
CA ASN A 168 -8.00 1.61 -16.70
C ASN A 168 -7.94 1.87 -18.22
N ASP A 169 -6.76 2.24 -18.74
CA ASP A 169 -6.45 2.38 -20.14
C ASP A 169 -5.83 1.07 -20.66
N LYS A 170 -6.56 0.35 -21.51
CA LYS A 170 -6.14 -0.94 -22.08
C LYS A 170 -4.88 -0.86 -22.97
N SER A 171 -4.41 0.32 -23.34
CA SER A 171 -3.13 0.51 -24.04
C SER A 171 -1.91 0.38 -23.12
N LYS A 172 -2.09 0.44 -21.80
CA LYS A 172 -1.02 0.38 -20.82
C LYS A 172 -0.79 -1.06 -20.35
N PRO A 173 0.43 -1.45 -19.97
CA PRO A 173 0.67 -2.77 -19.41
C PRO A 173 -0.12 -3.03 -18.11
N ALA A 174 -0.68 -4.23 -17.97
CA ALA A 174 -1.04 -4.76 -16.66
C ALA A 174 0.21 -5.35 -16.00
N PHE A 175 0.30 -5.35 -14.65
CA PHE A 175 1.44 -5.97 -14.00
C PHE A 175 1.11 -6.60 -12.66
N ILE A 176 1.91 -7.61 -12.32
CA ILE A 176 1.83 -8.37 -11.08
C ILE A 176 3.11 -8.12 -10.31
N ILE A 177 2.99 -7.78 -9.03
CA ILE A 177 4.14 -7.64 -8.14
C ILE A 177 4.12 -8.80 -7.15
N GLU A 178 5.27 -9.41 -6.96
CA GLU A 178 5.57 -10.37 -5.90
C GLU A 178 6.69 -9.83 -5.03
N LEU A 179 6.46 -9.85 -3.72
CA LEU A 179 7.38 -9.35 -2.70
C LEU A 179 8.10 -10.52 -2.03
N LYS A 180 9.38 -10.38 -1.77
CA LYS A 180 10.14 -11.35 -1.00
C LYS A 180 11.10 -10.66 -0.05
N LYS A 181 11.29 -11.25 1.11
CA LYS A 181 12.33 -10.87 2.06
C LYS A 181 13.42 -11.92 2.05
N ASP A 182 14.68 -11.47 2.13
CA ASP A 182 15.87 -12.33 2.19
C ASP A 182 15.92 -13.41 1.09
N SER A 183 15.54 -13.01 -0.12
CA SER A 183 15.42 -13.82 -1.32
C SER A 183 15.89 -13.02 -2.54
N THR A 184 15.74 -13.57 -3.73
CA THR A 184 16.13 -12.88 -4.97
C THR A 184 14.93 -12.47 -5.80
N PRO A 185 15.03 -11.40 -6.62
CA PRO A 185 13.98 -11.03 -7.56
C PRO A 185 13.65 -12.15 -8.56
N ASP A 186 14.62 -12.99 -8.88
CA ASP A 186 14.42 -14.17 -9.75
C ASP A 186 13.50 -15.21 -9.12
N GLU A 187 13.63 -15.45 -7.81
CA GLU A 187 12.71 -16.33 -7.07
C GLU A 187 11.30 -15.77 -7.01
N ALA A 188 11.15 -14.45 -6.84
CA ALA A 188 9.84 -13.80 -6.92
C ALA A 188 9.21 -13.97 -8.32
N LEU A 189 9.98 -13.72 -9.39
CA LEU A 189 9.52 -13.93 -10.76
C LEU A 189 9.21 -15.40 -11.07
N LYS A 190 10.01 -16.32 -10.53
CA LYS A 190 9.77 -17.76 -10.64
C LYS A 190 8.43 -18.13 -9.99
N GLN A 191 8.15 -17.63 -8.79
CA GLN A 191 6.87 -17.86 -8.10
C GLN A 191 5.68 -17.38 -8.93
N ILE A 192 5.75 -16.17 -9.51
CA ILE A 192 4.69 -15.64 -10.39
C ILE A 192 4.37 -16.64 -11.52
N LYS A 193 5.41 -17.22 -12.15
CA LYS A 193 5.26 -18.17 -13.25
C LYS A 193 4.74 -19.53 -12.80
N GLU A 194 5.36 -20.13 -11.77
CA GLU A 194 5.01 -21.46 -11.26
C GLU A 194 3.60 -21.50 -10.65
N LYS A 195 3.21 -20.46 -9.94
CA LYS A 195 1.88 -20.30 -9.38
C LYS A 195 0.84 -19.82 -10.39
N ARG A 196 1.23 -19.59 -11.64
CA ARG A 196 0.37 -19.17 -12.75
C ARG A 196 -0.42 -17.89 -12.47
N TYR A 197 0.15 -16.93 -11.76
CA TYR A 197 -0.50 -15.67 -11.45
C TYR A 197 -0.97 -14.87 -12.68
N PRO A 198 -0.30 -14.95 -13.87
CA PRO A 198 -0.82 -14.30 -15.08
C PRO A 198 -2.21 -14.75 -15.51
N LEU A 199 -2.73 -15.89 -15.02
CA LEU A 199 -4.12 -16.31 -15.25
C LEU A 199 -5.15 -15.32 -14.65
N ALA A 200 -4.80 -14.59 -13.62
CA ALA A 200 -5.66 -13.51 -13.11
C ALA A 200 -5.85 -12.39 -14.15
N LEU A 201 -4.92 -12.28 -15.10
CA LEU A 201 -4.95 -11.32 -16.21
C LEU A 201 -5.35 -11.98 -17.55
N LYS A 202 -6.01 -13.16 -17.54
CA LYS A 202 -6.35 -13.91 -18.77
C LYS A 202 -7.17 -13.09 -19.76
N ASP A 203 -8.10 -12.29 -19.27
CA ASP A 203 -9.00 -11.46 -20.08
C ASP A 203 -8.35 -10.13 -20.52
N TYR A 204 -7.11 -9.90 -20.11
CA TYR A 204 -6.34 -8.73 -20.51
C TYR A 204 -5.45 -9.07 -21.72
N THR A 205 -5.73 -8.43 -22.85
CA THR A 205 -5.06 -8.70 -24.14
C THR A 205 -3.78 -7.90 -24.36
N GLY A 206 -3.53 -6.87 -23.55
CA GLY A 206 -2.33 -6.02 -23.64
C GLY A 206 -1.07 -6.67 -23.06
N THR A 207 0.00 -5.89 -23.00
CA THR A 207 1.26 -6.32 -22.39
C THR A 207 1.06 -6.61 -20.90
N LYS A 208 1.58 -7.76 -20.44
CA LYS A 208 1.61 -8.15 -19.03
C LYS A 208 3.06 -8.15 -18.54
N LEU A 209 3.29 -7.60 -17.35
CA LEU A 209 4.61 -7.58 -16.73
C LEU A 209 4.55 -8.36 -15.41
N ALA A 210 5.60 -9.10 -15.10
CA ALA A 210 5.90 -9.64 -13.79
C ALA A 210 7.01 -8.79 -13.17
N VAL A 211 6.83 -8.39 -11.93
CA VAL A 211 7.73 -7.54 -11.15
C VAL A 211 8.07 -8.27 -9.86
N GLY A 212 9.32 -8.69 -9.71
CA GLY A 212 9.85 -9.21 -8.48
C GLY A 212 10.53 -8.10 -7.70
N ILE A 213 10.12 -7.87 -6.45
CA ILE A 213 10.71 -6.89 -5.53
C ILE A 213 11.16 -7.61 -4.29
N THR A 214 12.42 -7.43 -3.91
CA THR A 214 12.98 -8.08 -2.72
C THR A 214 13.65 -7.08 -1.79
N TYR A 215 13.70 -7.43 -0.51
CA TYR A 215 14.47 -6.73 0.50
C TYR A 215 15.47 -7.68 1.14
N ASP A 216 16.76 -7.35 1.03
CA ASP A 216 17.85 -8.01 1.75
C ASP A 216 18.03 -7.32 3.11
N SER A 217 17.68 -8.03 4.19
CA SER A 217 17.73 -7.48 5.55
C SER A 217 19.16 -7.30 6.08
N ARG A 218 20.15 -8.01 5.51
CA ARG A 218 21.58 -7.92 5.91
C ARG A 218 22.24 -6.72 5.26
N LEU A 219 22.00 -6.55 3.94
CA LEU A 219 22.57 -5.44 3.16
C LEU A 219 21.73 -4.17 3.26
N LYS A 220 20.48 -4.26 3.77
CA LYS A 220 19.46 -3.20 3.79
C LYS A 220 19.21 -2.62 2.39
N GLN A 221 19.12 -3.49 1.42
CA GLN A 221 18.95 -3.13 0.01
C GLN A 221 17.69 -3.75 -0.58
N HIS A 222 17.09 -3.00 -1.50
CA HIS A 222 16.00 -3.49 -2.32
C HIS A 222 16.51 -3.83 -3.70
N HIS A 223 15.98 -4.91 -4.28
CA HIS A 223 16.29 -5.31 -5.64
C HIS A 223 15.01 -5.54 -6.41
N VAL A 224 15.00 -5.09 -7.66
CA VAL A 224 13.85 -5.17 -8.54
C VAL A 224 14.21 -5.83 -9.86
N LYS A 225 13.35 -6.73 -10.33
CA LYS A 225 13.44 -7.29 -11.68
C LYS A 225 12.10 -7.32 -12.36
N ILE A 226 12.08 -7.00 -13.66
CA ILE A 226 10.84 -6.92 -14.45
C ILE A 226 10.99 -7.76 -15.71
N GLU A 227 10.02 -8.64 -15.95
CA GLU A 227 9.93 -9.44 -17.17
C GLU A 227 8.54 -9.30 -17.83
N LYS A 228 8.48 -9.51 -19.15
CA LYS A 228 7.20 -9.72 -19.84
C LYS A 228 6.73 -11.15 -19.58
N VAL A 229 5.42 -11.29 -19.34
CA VAL A 229 4.75 -12.60 -19.22
C VAL A 229 3.61 -12.71 -20.22
N LYS A 230 3.23 -13.96 -20.55
CA LYS A 230 2.15 -14.27 -21.52
C LYS A 230 0.78 -14.28 -20.84
#